data_4fe4c500049b6e7c33642d63e27331d3
#
_entry.id   4fe4c500049b6e7c33642d63e27331d3
#
_cell.length_a   1.000
_cell.length_b   1.000
_cell.length_c   1.000
_cell.angle_alpha   90.00
_cell.angle_beta   90.00
_cell.angle_gamma   90.00
#
_symmetry.space_group_name_H-M   'P 1'
#
loop_
_entity.id
_entity.type
_entity.pdbx_description
1 polymer ?
#
loop_
_entity_poly.entity_id
_entity_poly.type
_entity_poly.pdbx_seq_one_letter_code
_entity_poly.pdbx_strand_id
1 'polypeptide(L)'
;MIGSQGFLRLAGDPLRWRLLTELARSDRHVQELTGLLDRPQNLVSYHLGKLRSAGLVSARRSSADARGTYYTVDLGRFGELLARTGSTVHPGLRLAPAAPLVPAA
;
A
#
# COMPACT_ATOMS: atom_id res chain seq x y z
N MET A 1 9.76 -7.68 -11.33
CA MET A 1 8.34 -7.74 -10.96
C MET A 1 8.16 -8.69 -9.80
N ILE A 2 7.38 -8.30 -8.79
CA ILE A 2 7.18 -9.14 -7.61
C ILE A 2 6.28 -10.34 -7.95
N GLY A 3 6.69 -11.55 -7.54
CA GLY A 3 5.87 -12.75 -7.65
C GLY A 3 4.85 -12.86 -6.51
N SER A 4 3.93 -13.83 -6.62
CA SER A 4 2.83 -14.01 -5.67
C SER A 4 3.30 -14.23 -4.23
N GLN A 5 4.29 -15.11 -4.03
CA GLN A 5 4.83 -15.35 -2.69
C GLN A 5 5.57 -14.14 -2.15
N GLY A 6 6.31 -13.43 -3.01
CA GLY A 6 6.96 -12.19 -2.63
C GLY A 6 5.96 -11.12 -2.23
N PHE A 7 4.85 -11.02 -2.94
CA PHE A 7 3.76 -10.11 -2.60
C PHE A 7 3.17 -10.46 -1.22
N LEU A 8 2.88 -11.73 -0.97
CA LEU A 8 2.34 -12.15 0.32
C LEU A 8 3.30 -11.87 1.47
N ARG A 9 4.59 -12.12 1.26
CA ARG A 9 5.60 -11.80 2.27
C ARG A 9 5.69 -10.31 2.55
N LEU A 10 5.67 -9.53 1.49
CA LEU A 10 5.76 -8.06 1.59
C LEU A 10 4.55 -7.51 2.34
N ALA A 11 3.34 -7.84 1.89
CA ALA A 11 2.11 -7.29 2.43
C ALA A 11 1.74 -7.91 3.78
N GLY A 12 2.18 -9.13 4.06
CA GLY A 12 1.82 -9.86 5.28
C GLY A 12 2.58 -9.43 6.52
N ASP A 13 3.62 -8.60 6.40
CA ASP A 13 4.28 -8.02 7.57
C ASP A 13 3.27 -7.12 8.30
N PRO A 14 3.11 -7.28 9.63
CA PRO A 14 2.07 -6.54 10.36
C PRO A 14 2.20 -5.03 10.23
N LEU A 15 3.42 -4.50 10.26
CA LEU A 15 3.62 -3.07 10.16
C LEU A 15 3.35 -2.56 8.75
N ARG A 16 3.79 -3.29 7.72
CA ARG A 16 3.50 -2.93 6.34
C ARG A 16 2.00 -3.03 6.04
N TRP A 17 1.33 -4.03 6.59
CA TRP A 17 -0.12 -4.13 6.45
C TRP A 17 -0.84 -2.90 7.03
N ARG A 18 -0.42 -2.45 8.21
CA ARG A 18 -0.97 -1.24 8.83
C ARG A 18 -0.66 0.01 8.00
N LEU A 19 0.54 0.11 7.44
CA LEU A 19 0.88 1.22 6.54
C LEU A 19 -0.05 1.24 5.33
N LEU A 20 -0.27 0.09 4.71
CA LEU A 20 -1.16 -0.01 3.56
C LEU A 20 -2.59 0.39 3.91
N THR A 21 -3.10 -0.06 5.06
CA THR A 21 -4.46 0.28 5.49
C THR A 21 -4.61 1.76 5.81
N GLU A 22 -3.61 2.37 6.42
CA GLU A 22 -3.65 3.80 6.69
C GLU A 22 -3.57 4.63 5.41
N LEU A 23 -2.69 4.25 4.49
CA LEU A 23 -2.55 4.94 3.21
C LEU A 23 -3.77 4.75 2.31
N ALA A 24 -4.48 3.64 2.43
CA ALA A 24 -5.71 3.42 1.70
C ALA A 24 -6.83 4.38 2.15
N ARG A 25 -6.74 4.89 3.36
CA ARG A 25 -7.71 5.86 3.89
C ARG A 25 -7.43 7.28 3.44
N SER A 26 -6.15 7.63 3.35
CA SER A 26 -5.71 8.97 2.96
C SER A 26 -4.21 8.98 2.69
N ASP A 27 -3.78 9.84 1.78
CA ASP A 27 -2.36 10.14 1.64
C ASP A 27 -1.82 10.70 2.95
N ARG A 28 -0.60 10.31 3.30
CA ARG A 28 0.02 10.68 4.57
C ARG A 28 1.48 11.05 4.36
N HIS A 29 1.97 11.99 5.15
CA HIS A 29 3.43 12.18 5.26
C HIS A 29 3.97 11.28 6.38
N VAL A 30 5.31 11.07 6.38
CA VAL A 30 5.94 10.07 7.26
C VAL A 30 5.67 10.36 8.75
N GLN A 31 5.62 11.62 9.14
CA GLN A 31 5.38 11.98 10.54
C GLN A 31 3.98 11.61 11.02
N GLU A 32 2.98 11.73 10.14
CA GLU A 32 1.64 11.23 10.47
C GLU A 32 1.64 9.72 10.67
N LEU A 33 2.36 9.00 9.81
CA LEU A 33 2.45 7.56 9.92
C LEU A 33 3.17 7.13 11.19
N THR A 34 4.24 7.81 11.58
CA THR A 34 4.93 7.50 12.85
C THR A 34 4.01 7.69 14.04
N GLY A 35 3.19 8.75 14.03
CA GLY A 35 2.21 8.99 15.09
C GLY A 35 1.11 7.95 15.12
N LEU A 36 0.55 7.62 13.96
CA LEU A 36 -0.55 6.66 13.85
C LEU A 36 -0.12 5.23 14.22
N LEU A 37 1.10 4.85 13.86
CA LEU A 37 1.61 3.51 14.10
C LEU A 37 2.37 3.38 15.42
N ASP A 38 2.71 4.51 16.03
CA ASP A 38 3.53 4.55 17.24
C ASP A 38 4.84 3.78 17.05
N ARG A 39 5.56 4.10 15.99
CA ARG A 39 6.85 3.48 15.64
C ARG A 39 7.87 4.54 15.25
N PRO A 40 9.16 4.27 15.45
CA PRO A 40 10.21 5.20 15.05
C PRO A 40 10.21 5.49 13.56
N GLN A 41 10.57 6.71 13.20
CA GLN A 41 10.56 7.15 11.81
C GLN A 41 11.46 6.31 10.91
N ASN A 42 12.64 5.91 11.40
CA ASN A 42 13.55 5.09 10.60
C ASN A 42 12.93 3.73 10.22
N LEU A 43 12.18 3.13 11.13
CA LEU A 43 11.50 1.87 10.88
C LEU A 43 10.35 2.06 9.87
N VAL A 44 9.54 3.10 10.04
CA VAL A 44 8.45 3.43 9.12
C VAL A 44 9.01 3.71 7.73
N SER A 45 10.06 4.51 7.63
CA SER A 45 10.72 4.82 6.35
C SER A 45 11.29 3.57 5.67
N TYR A 46 11.86 2.65 6.45
CA TYR A 46 12.36 1.38 5.91
C TYR A 46 11.24 0.58 5.24
N HIS A 47 10.10 0.44 5.93
CA HIS A 47 8.97 -0.32 5.38
C HIS A 47 8.31 0.39 4.21
N LEU A 48 8.21 1.72 4.25
CA LEU A 48 7.74 2.49 3.10
C LEU A 48 8.63 2.28 1.88
N GLY A 49 9.95 2.22 2.08
CA GLY A 49 10.90 1.92 1.01
C GLY A 49 10.68 0.55 0.39
N LYS A 50 10.39 -0.45 1.21
CA LYS A 50 10.04 -1.79 0.73
C LYS A 50 8.78 -1.78 -0.13
N LEU A 51 7.76 -1.08 0.31
CA LEU A 51 6.49 -0.97 -0.43
C LEU A 51 6.68 -0.20 -1.74
N ARG A 52 7.51 0.86 -1.73
CA ARG A 52 7.82 1.63 -2.93
C ARG A 52 8.55 0.77 -3.97
N SER A 53 9.52 -0.01 -3.53
CA SER A 53 10.29 -0.89 -4.44
C SER A 53 9.40 -1.88 -5.16
N ALA A 54 8.29 -2.26 -4.54
CA ALA A 54 7.31 -3.17 -5.15
C ALA A 54 6.25 -2.45 -5.99
N GLY A 55 6.27 -1.12 -6.02
CA GLY A 55 5.29 -0.33 -6.75
C GLY A 55 3.94 -0.21 -6.08
N LEU A 56 3.82 -0.59 -4.81
CA LEU A 56 2.57 -0.51 -4.06
C LEU A 56 2.33 0.87 -3.46
N VAL A 57 3.40 1.61 -3.23
CA VAL A 57 3.36 2.94 -2.64
C VAL A 57 4.23 3.84 -3.49
N SER A 58 3.80 5.07 -3.67
CA SER A 58 4.60 6.12 -4.29
C SER A 58 4.73 7.30 -3.34
N ALA A 59 5.74 8.13 -3.60
CA ALA A 59 5.98 9.32 -2.82
C ALA A 59 5.96 10.53 -3.76
N ARG A 60 5.30 11.59 -3.32
CA ARG A 60 5.34 12.85 -4.05
C ARG A 60 5.65 13.99 -3.10
N ARG A 61 6.42 14.93 -3.58
CA ARG A 61 6.72 16.12 -2.81
C ARG A 61 5.65 17.17 -3.05
N SER A 62 5.10 17.69 -1.96
CA SER A 62 4.16 18.79 -2.06
C SER A 62 4.92 20.11 -1.98
N SER A 63 4.80 20.94 -3.01
CA SER A 63 5.38 22.29 -2.99
C SER A 63 4.61 23.23 -2.09
N ALA A 64 3.37 22.89 -1.75
CA ALA A 64 2.50 23.75 -0.92
C ALA A 64 2.61 23.47 0.57
N ASP A 65 3.28 22.39 0.95
CA ASP A 65 3.38 21.94 2.34
C ASP A 65 4.84 21.84 2.77
N ALA A 66 5.21 22.58 3.81
CA ALA A 66 6.57 22.57 4.37
C ALA A 66 6.96 21.20 4.95
N ARG A 67 5.99 20.29 5.18
CA ARG A 67 6.24 18.97 5.72
C ARG A 67 6.74 17.97 4.67
N GLY A 68 6.79 18.38 3.41
CA GLY A 68 7.54 17.68 2.38
C GLY A 68 6.80 16.56 1.68
N THR A 69 7.21 15.32 1.92
CA THR A 69 6.83 14.18 1.09
C THR A 69 5.56 13.50 1.60
N TYR A 70 4.59 13.33 0.71
CA TYR A 70 3.41 12.52 0.96
C TYR A 70 3.55 11.16 0.31
N TYR A 71 3.03 10.15 0.98
CA TYR A 71 2.98 8.78 0.48
C TYR A 71 1.54 8.44 0.10
N THR A 72 1.40 7.71 -0.99
CA THR A 72 0.10 7.26 -1.49
C THR A 72 0.18 5.80 -1.88
N VAL A 73 -0.88 5.04 -1.62
CA VAL A 73 -0.96 3.65 -2.04
C VAL A 73 -1.58 3.56 -3.43
N ASP A 74 -1.03 2.67 -4.25
CA ASP A 74 -1.60 2.33 -5.55
C ASP A 74 -2.59 1.19 -5.37
N LEU A 75 -3.86 1.54 -5.19
CA LEU A 75 -4.92 0.55 -4.97
C LEU A 75 -5.12 -0.36 -6.18
N GLY A 76 -4.98 0.19 -7.38
CA GLY A 76 -5.07 -0.62 -8.60
C GLY A 76 -4.00 -1.68 -8.67
N ARG A 77 -2.77 -1.29 -8.38
CA ARG A 77 -1.64 -2.23 -8.35
C ARG A 77 -1.81 -3.28 -7.26
N PHE A 78 -2.24 -2.85 -6.07
CA PHE A 78 -2.49 -3.77 -4.97
C PHE A 78 -3.56 -4.80 -5.34
N GLY A 79 -4.69 -4.34 -5.89
CA GLY A 79 -5.78 -5.21 -6.31
C GLY A 79 -5.37 -6.18 -7.41
N GLU A 80 -4.55 -5.74 -8.37
CA GLU A 80 -4.03 -6.59 -9.43
C GLU A 80 -3.14 -7.70 -8.86
N LEU A 81 -2.23 -7.35 -7.96
CA LEU A 81 -1.34 -8.34 -7.33
C LEU A 81 -2.11 -9.33 -6.48
N LEU A 82 -3.13 -8.87 -5.77
CA LEU A 82 -3.98 -9.73 -4.97
C LEU A 82 -4.75 -10.72 -5.84
N ALA A 83 -5.35 -10.26 -6.93
CA ALA A 83 -6.07 -11.10 -7.88
C ALA A 83 -5.15 -12.13 -8.52
N ARG A 84 -3.96 -11.70 -8.96
CA ARG A 84 -2.96 -12.57 -9.56
C ARG A 84 -2.50 -13.63 -8.55
N THR A 85 -2.27 -13.24 -7.31
CA THR A 85 -1.87 -14.15 -6.24
C THR A 85 -2.92 -15.22 -6.01
N GLY A 86 -4.19 -14.84 -5.90
CA GLY A 86 -5.29 -15.78 -5.77
C GLY A 86 -5.35 -16.74 -6.95
N SER A 87 -5.17 -16.25 -8.16
CA SER A 87 -5.24 -17.08 -9.38
C SER A 87 -4.12 -18.13 -9.47
N THR A 88 -3.02 -17.97 -8.72
CA THR A 88 -1.99 -19.01 -8.66
C THR A 88 -2.48 -20.26 -7.94
N VAL A 89 -3.45 -20.12 -7.05
CA VAL A 89 -4.07 -21.24 -6.37
C VAL A 89 -5.20 -21.83 -7.22
N HIS A 90 -6.10 -20.96 -7.70
CA HIS A 90 -7.24 -21.39 -8.53
C HIS A 90 -7.75 -20.22 -9.37
N PRO A 91 -8.06 -20.45 -10.67
CA PRO A 91 -8.57 -19.35 -11.52
C PRO A 91 -9.83 -18.66 -10.96
N GLY A 92 -10.66 -19.39 -10.24
CA GLY A 92 -11.85 -18.82 -9.61
C GLY A 92 -11.56 -17.79 -8.54
N LEU A 93 -10.32 -17.72 -8.05
CA LEU A 93 -9.88 -16.71 -7.08
C LEU A 93 -9.35 -15.45 -7.74
N ARG A 94 -9.30 -15.38 -9.06
CA ARG A 94 -9.00 -14.15 -9.77
C ARG A 94 -10.27 -13.29 -9.79
N LEU A 95 -10.52 -12.65 -8.67
CA LEU A 95 -11.63 -11.71 -8.59
C LEU A 95 -11.33 -10.50 -9.46
N ALA A 96 -12.26 -10.16 -10.31
CA ALA A 96 -12.21 -8.88 -10.99
C ALA A 96 -12.16 -7.80 -9.90
N PRO A 97 -11.34 -6.73 -10.07
CA PRO A 97 -11.45 -5.61 -9.15
C PRO A 97 -12.93 -5.23 -9.13
N ALA A 98 -13.50 -5.25 -7.92
CA ALA A 98 -14.86 -4.85 -7.73
C ALA A 98 -15.05 -3.53 -8.47
N ALA A 99 -16.09 -3.45 -9.29
CA ALA A 99 -16.51 -2.18 -9.81
C ALA A 99 -16.53 -1.20 -8.63
N PRO A 100 -15.95 -0.01 -8.78
CA PRO A 100 -15.96 0.94 -7.68
C PRO A 100 -17.38 0.98 -7.16
N LEU A 101 -17.52 0.77 -5.86
CA LEU A 101 -18.80 0.92 -5.18
C LEU A 101 -19.26 2.35 -5.48
N VAL A 102 -19.98 2.46 -6.56
CA VAL A 102 -20.73 3.67 -6.78
C VAL A 102 -21.76 3.66 -5.68
N PRO A 103 -21.74 4.63 -4.76
CA PRO A 103 -22.82 4.71 -3.81
C PRO A 103 -24.10 4.70 -4.64
N ALA A 104 -24.94 3.75 -4.32
CA ALA A 104 -26.24 3.67 -4.98
C ALA A 104 -26.87 5.04 -4.89
N ALA A 105 -26.94 5.66 -6.05
CA ALA A 105 -27.60 6.93 -6.13
C ALA A 105 -29.04 6.75 -5.69
#